data_ebb71fa3e1ad7f82e00718b7eadd17cc
#
_entry.id   ebb71fa3e1ad7f82e00718b7eadd17cc
#
_cell.length_a   1.000
_cell.length_b   1.000
_cell.length_c   1.000
_cell.angle_alpha   90.00
_cell.angle_beta   90.00
_cell.angle_gamma   90.00
#
_symmetry.space_group_name_H-M   'P 1'
#
loop_
_entity.id
_entity.type
_entity.pdbx_description
1 polymer ?
#
loop_
_entity_poly.entity_id
_entity_poly.type
_entity_poly.pdbx_seq_one_letter_code
_entity_poly.pdbx_strand_id
1 'polypeptide(L)'
;MTDTTISIRKAIDADLTAIVAMLADDALGSTREDNSSPLNQCYTDAFKAIDSDPNQLLTVVEHDGKVVGCLQLSFIPGLSRKGMWRGQIESVRITSDIRGGGIGRQMIEWAIAQCRERGCGLVQLTTDKSRADAMRFYKSLGFVDSHEGMKLSL
;
A
#
# COMPACT_ATOMS: atom_id res chain seq x y z
N MET A 1 -17.76 -18.35 5.20
CA MET A 1 -16.31 -18.13 5.26
C MET A 1 -15.99 -17.27 6.47
N THR A 2 -15.11 -17.74 7.31
CA THR A 2 -14.59 -16.92 8.41
C THR A 2 -13.55 -15.97 7.85
N ASP A 3 -13.74 -14.66 8.04
CA ASP A 3 -12.70 -13.68 7.72
C ASP A 3 -11.47 -13.96 8.57
N THR A 4 -10.32 -13.93 7.93
CA THR A 4 -9.03 -14.05 8.61
C THR A 4 -8.84 -12.85 9.55
N THR A 5 -8.63 -13.12 10.83
CA THR A 5 -8.38 -12.04 11.81
C THR A 5 -7.01 -11.45 11.62
N ILE A 6 -6.95 -10.15 11.38
CA ILE A 6 -5.71 -9.40 11.20
C ILE A 6 -5.67 -8.18 12.11
N SER A 7 -4.48 -7.65 12.34
CA SER A 7 -4.26 -6.32 12.88
C SER A 7 -3.44 -5.47 11.91
N ILE A 8 -3.74 -4.17 11.85
CA ILE A 8 -3.04 -3.23 10.97
C ILE A 8 -2.43 -2.15 11.87
N ARG A 9 -1.14 -1.92 11.70
CA ARG A 9 -0.41 -0.93 12.49
C ARG A 9 0.60 -0.18 11.64
N LYS A 10 1.07 0.96 12.15
CA LYS A 10 2.18 1.70 11.55
C LYS A 10 3.43 0.81 11.52
N ALA A 11 4.16 0.84 10.42
CA ALA A 11 5.44 0.13 10.29
C ALA A 11 6.51 0.77 11.18
N ILE A 12 7.39 -0.07 11.67
CA ILE A 12 8.61 0.33 12.39
C ILE A 12 9.84 -0.17 11.62
N ASP A 13 11.01 0.30 11.98
CA ASP A 13 12.27 -0.06 11.31
C ASP A 13 12.48 -1.59 11.17
N ALA A 14 12.13 -2.33 12.21
CA ALA A 14 12.25 -3.79 12.22
C ALA A 14 11.37 -4.50 11.16
N ASP A 15 10.37 -3.82 10.61
CA ASP A 15 9.48 -4.39 9.58
C ASP A 15 10.04 -4.29 8.17
N LEU A 16 11.09 -3.48 7.94
CA LEU A 16 11.57 -3.17 6.59
C LEU A 16 12.00 -4.39 5.80
N THR A 17 12.68 -5.33 6.43
CA THR A 17 13.12 -6.57 5.74
C THR A 17 11.92 -7.35 5.21
N ALA A 18 10.87 -7.51 6.02
CA ALA A 18 9.65 -8.19 5.60
C ALA A 18 8.92 -7.44 4.48
N ILE A 19 8.84 -6.11 4.59
CA ILE A 19 8.20 -5.26 3.56
C ILE A 19 8.95 -5.40 2.23
N VAL A 20 10.26 -5.25 2.22
CA VAL A 20 11.07 -5.35 0.99
C VAL A 20 10.95 -6.74 0.38
N ALA A 21 10.93 -7.79 1.19
CA ALA A 21 10.71 -9.16 0.71
C ALA A 21 9.35 -9.30 0.01
N MET A 22 8.30 -8.70 0.54
CA MET A 22 6.97 -8.70 -0.11
C MET A 22 6.95 -7.89 -1.40
N LEU A 23 7.64 -6.73 -1.44
CA LEU A 23 7.76 -5.92 -2.66
C LEU A 23 8.50 -6.66 -3.77
N ALA A 24 9.51 -7.46 -3.42
CA ALA A 24 10.30 -8.25 -4.37
C ALA A 24 9.57 -9.53 -4.84
N ASP A 25 8.55 -9.98 -4.13
CA ASP A 25 7.85 -11.25 -4.35
C ASP A 25 6.75 -11.16 -5.42
N ASP A 26 7.07 -10.57 -6.56
CA ASP A 26 6.20 -10.64 -7.75
C ASP A 26 7.03 -10.44 -9.04
N ALA A 27 6.42 -10.69 -10.19
CA ALA A 27 7.09 -10.64 -11.49
C ALA A 27 7.69 -9.26 -11.80
N LEU A 28 7.06 -8.18 -11.35
CA LEU A 28 7.55 -6.81 -11.54
C LEU A 28 8.55 -6.42 -10.44
N GLY A 29 8.25 -6.73 -9.19
CA GLY A 29 9.08 -6.39 -8.04
C GLY A 29 10.43 -7.10 -8.05
N SER A 30 10.50 -8.34 -8.54
CA SER A 30 11.74 -9.12 -8.61
C SER A 30 12.83 -8.45 -9.45
N THR A 31 12.46 -7.59 -10.39
CA THR A 31 13.39 -6.85 -11.25
C THR A 31 13.71 -5.44 -10.75
N ARG A 32 12.98 -4.93 -9.76
CA ARG A 32 13.09 -3.55 -9.26
C ARG A 32 13.71 -3.47 -7.88
N GLU A 33 13.47 -4.49 -7.05
CA GLU A 33 13.80 -4.46 -5.64
C GLU A 33 15.09 -5.24 -5.34
N ASP A 34 15.75 -4.85 -4.24
CA ASP A 34 16.93 -5.51 -3.71
C ASP A 34 16.64 -6.01 -2.29
N ASN A 35 16.34 -7.29 -2.14
CA ASN A 35 16.07 -7.93 -0.84
C ASN A 35 17.30 -8.62 -0.25
N SER A 36 18.50 -8.18 -0.61
CA SER A 36 19.75 -8.70 -0.05
C SER A 36 19.88 -8.39 1.45
N SER A 37 20.74 -9.15 2.14
CA SER A 37 21.03 -8.96 3.56
C SER A 37 22.54 -8.68 3.72
N PRO A 38 22.91 -7.59 4.42
CA PRO A 38 22.05 -6.60 5.07
C PRO A 38 21.23 -5.78 4.06
N LEU A 39 20.12 -5.19 4.54
CA LEU A 39 19.22 -4.42 3.69
C LEU A 39 19.95 -3.19 3.10
N ASN A 40 19.72 -2.93 1.81
CA ASN A 40 20.29 -1.79 1.12
C ASN A 40 19.89 -0.48 1.82
N GLN A 41 20.85 0.43 2.00
CA GLN A 41 20.64 1.71 2.69
C GLN A 41 19.52 2.55 2.07
N CYS A 42 19.25 2.40 0.78
CA CYS A 42 18.17 3.14 0.11
C CYS A 42 16.80 2.94 0.79
N TYR A 43 16.53 1.75 1.32
CA TYR A 43 15.27 1.46 2.00
C TYR A 43 15.18 2.12 3.38
N THR A 44 16.27 2.12 4.15
CA THR A 44 16.30 2.80 5.44
C THR A 44 16.21 4.31 5.30
N ASP A 45 16.83 4.88 4.27
CA ASP A 45 16.73 6.30 3.97
C ASP A 45 15.30 6.69 3.55
N ALA A 46 14.67 5.90 2.70
CA ALA A 46 13.28 6.10 2.30
C ALA A 46 12.34 5.98 3.51
N PHE A 47 12.55 4.97 4.37
CA PHE A 47 11.75 4.81 5.58
C PHE A 47 11.83 6.02 6.51
N LYS A 48 13.02 6.57 6.73
CA LYS A 48 13.20 7.78 7.54
C LYS A 48 12.42 8.96 6.97
N ALA A 49 12.43 9.14 5.64
CA ALA A 49 11.66 10.18 4.98
C ALA A 49 10.15 9.98 5.17
N ILE A 50 9.66 8.76 5.04
CA ILE A 50 8.25 8.42 5.24
C ILE A 50 7.84 8.62 6.70
N ASP A 51 8.64 8.11 7.63
CA ASP A 51 8.32 8.12 9.07
C ASP A 51 8.32 9.55 9.65
N SER A 52 9.11 10.44 9.10
CA SER A 52 9.17 11.84 9.52
C SER A 52 8.10 12.74 8.88
N ASP A 53 7.40 12.27 7.86
CA ASP A 53 6.38 13.05 7.16
C ASP A 53 4.98 12.73 7.72
N PRO A 54 4.28 13.74 8.32
CA PRO A 54 2.94 13.51 8.88
C PRO A 54 1.87 13.16 7.83
N ASN A 55 2.17 13.39 6.55
CA ASN A 55 1.29 13.07 5.43
C ASN A 55 1.61 11.73 4.76
N GLN A 56 2.49 10.95 5.35
CA GLN A 56 2.83 9.59 4.91
C GLN A 56 2.52 8.58 6.00
N LEU A 57 1.99 7.45 5.61
CA LEU A 57 1.69 6.36 6.53
C LEU A 57 2.04 5.02 5.87
N LEU A 58 3.17 4.45 6.29
CA LEU A 58 3.54 3.09 5.91
C LEU A 58 3.01 2.14 6.98
N THR A 59 2.26 1.12 6.55
CA THR A 59 1.62 0.18 7.47
C THR A 59 1.96 -1.25 7.15
N VAL A 60 1.93 -2.08 8.17
CA VAL A 60 2.01 -3.54 8.06
C VAL A 60 0.73 -4.17 8.58
N VAL A 61 0.44 -5.33 8.04
CA VAL A 61 -0.66 -6.19 8.46
C VAL A 61 -0.07 -7.41 9.13
N GLU A 62 -0.54 -7.70 10.33
CA GLU A 62 -0.13 -8.88 11.10
C GLU A 62 -1.25 -9.91 11.17
N HIS A 63 -0.86 -11.16 11.07
CA HIS A 63 -1.69 -12.32 11.32
C HIS A 63 -0.85 -13.34 12.10
N ASP A 64 -1.36 -13.80 13.23
CA ASP A 64 -0.67 -14.74 14.12
C ASP A 64 0.77 -14.29 14.48
N GLY A 65 0.94 -13.00 14.74
CA GLY A 65 2.24 -12.42 15.13
C GLY A 65 3.25 -12.28 14.00
N LYS A 66 2.85 -12.50 12.76
CA LYS A 66 3.70 -12.36 11.58
C LYS A 66 3.23 -11.23 10.69
N VAL A 67 4.17 -10.49 10.10
CA VAL A 67 3.88 -9.51 9.05
C VAL A 67 3.51 -10.26 7.77
N VAL A 68 2.30 -10.06 7.30
CA VAL A 68 1.73 -10.77 6.15
C VAL A 68 1.24 -9.84 5.04
N GLY A 69 1.27 -8.54 5.28
CA GLY A 69 0.88 -7.54 4.30
C GLY A 69 1.46 -6.18 4.61
N CYS A 70 1.43 -5.30 3.62
CA CYS A 70 1.81 -3.90 3.76
C CYS A 70 1.04 -3.02 2.78
N LEU A 71 0.95 -1.74 3.09
CA LEU A 71 0.54 -0.68 2.18
C LEU A 71 1.11 0.65 2.64
N GLN A 72 1.21 1.60 1.70
CA GLN A 72 1.57 2.97 2.00
C GLN A 72 0.42 3.90 1.61
N LEU A 73 0.09 4.85 2.49
CA LEU A 73 -0.86 5.93 2.24
C LEU A 73 -0.12 7.25 2.17
N SER A 74 -0.48 8.05 1.16
CA SER A 74 -0.09 9.45 1.07
C SER A 74 -1.32 10.32 1.18
N PHE A 75 -1.28 11.35 2.01
CA PHE A 75 -2.34 12.34 2.14
C PHE A 75 -1.90 13.61 1.45
N ILE A 76 -2.52 13.93 0.31
CA ILE A 76 -2.05 14.93 -0.64
C ILE A 76 -2.97 16.14 -0.60
N PRO A 77 -2.49 17.33 -0.13
CA PRO A 77 -3.26 18.55 -0.20
C PRO A 77 -3.35 19.05 -1.65
N GLY A 78 -4.46 19.65 -2.01
CA GLY A 78 -4.66 20.24 -3.32
C GLY A 78 -5.42 21.55 -3.24
N LEU A 79 -5.16 22.48 -4.17
CA LEU A 79 -5.93 23.71 -4.30
C LEU A 79 -7.24 23.47 -5.05
N SER A 80 -7.21 22.62 -6.07
CA SER A 80 -8.41 22.33 -6.87
C SER A 80 -9.52 21.68 -6.03
N ARG A 81 -10.74 21.72 -6.55
CA ARG A 81 -11.91 21.17 -5.87
C ARG A 81 -12.10 21.74 -4.45
N LYS A 82 -11.89 23.07 -4.33
CA LYS A 82 -12.04 23.82 -3.07
C LYS A 82 -11.09 23.35 -1.97
N GLY A 83 -9.83 23.09 -2.32
CA GLY A 83 -8.82 22.66 -1.35
C GLY A 83 -8.96 21.20 -0.91
N MET A 84 -9.48 20.35 -1.76
CA MET A 84 -9.70 18.95 -1.42
C MET A 84 -8.40 18.18 -1.22
N TRP A 85 -8.31 17.47 -0.10
CA TRP A 85 -7.25 16.47 0.14
C TRP A 85 -7.60 15.15 -0.53
N ARG A 86 -6.57 14.45 -1.01
CA ARG A 86 -6.70 13.11 -1.61
C ARG A 86 -5.88 12.12 -0.82
N GLY A 87 -6.40 10.92 -0.64
CA GLY A 87 -5.62 9.79 -0.18
C GLY A 87 -5.09 8.98 -1.36
N GLN A 88 -3.82 8.60 -1.35
CA GLN A 88 -3.24 7.73 -2.36
C GLN A 88 -2.74 6.46 -1.73
N ILE A 89 -3.16 5.32 -2.29
CA ILE A 89 -2.75 4.00 -1.85
C ILE A 89 -1.65 3.50 -2.78
N GLU A 90 -0.55 3.05 -2.20
CA GLU A 90 0.60 2.51 -2.93
C GLU A 90 1.15 1.25 -2.25
N SER A 91 1.88 0.47 -3.01
CA SER A 91 2.66 -0.66 -2.49
C SER A 91 1.84 -1.68 -1.69
N VAL A 92 0.64 -1.97 -2.15
CA VAL A 92 -0.22 -2.98 -1.53
C VAL A 92 0.35 -4.36 -1.80
N ARG A 93 0.69 -5.09 -0.74
CA ARG A 93 1.20 -6.47 -0.84
C ARG A 93 0.61 -7.34 0.24
N ILE A 94 0.44 -8.62 -0.10
CA ILE A 94 0.04 -9.70 0.81
C ILE A 94 0.92 -10.89 0.50
N THR A 95 1.42 -11.57 1.53
CA THR A 95 2.21 -12.80 1.34
C THR A 95 1.40 -13.88 0.63
N SER A 96 2.05 -14.66 -0.24
CA SER A 96 1.38 -15.62 -1.13
C SER A 96 0.65 -16.74 -0.39
N ASP A 97 1.13 -17.11 0.80
CA ASP A 97 0.59 -18.20 1.61
C ASP A 97 -0.79 -17.93 2.21
N ILE A 98 -1.18 -16.64 2.31
CA ILE A 98 -2.48 -16.27 2.90
C ILE A 98 -3.39 -15.47 1.97
N ARG A 99 -3.07 -15.41 0.68
CA ARG A 99 -3.94 -14.77 -0.33
C ARG A 99 -5.27 -15.52 -0.41
N GLY A 100 -6.35 -14.78 -0.67
CA GLY A 100 -7.69 -15.34 -0.78
C GLY A 100 -8.48 -15.40 0.52
N GLY A 101 -7.89 -14.99 1.66
CA GLY A 101 -8.57 -14.96 2.97
C GLY A 101 -9.33 -13.67 3.29
N GLY A 102 -9.59 -12.81 2.30
CA GLY A 102 -10.28 -11.53 2.51
C GLY A 102 -9.40 -10.42 3.07
N ILE A 103 -8.11 -10.65 3.25
CA ILE A 103 -7.16 -9.69 3.85
C ILE A 103 -7.03 -8.44 2.98
N GLY A 104 -6.94 -8.60 1.66
CA GLY A 104 -6.85 -7.46 0.74
C GLY A 104 -8.03 -6.51 0.87
N ARG A 105 -9.24 -7.03 0.98
CA ARG A 105 -10.43 -6.21 1.21
C ARG A 105 -10.35 -5.47 2.54
N GLN A 106 -10.01 -6.15 3.62
CA GLN A 106 -9.85 -5.54 4.94
C GLN A 106 -8.80 -4.42 4.93
N MET A 107 -7.67 -4.64 4.24
CA MET A 107 -6.61 -3.62 4.11
C MET A 107 -7.10 -2.37 3.40
N ILE A 108 -7.77 -2.51 2.27
CA ILE A 108 -8.26 -1.37 1.48
C ILE A 108 -9.40 -0.66 2.21
N GLU A 109 -10.31 -1.37 2.84
CA GLU A 109 -11.37 -0.78 3.67
C GLU A 109 -10.80 0.02 4.84
N TRP A 110 -9.75 -0.50 5.49
CA TRP A 110 -9.03 0.22 6.53
C TRP A 110 -8.38 1.49 5.97
N ALA A 111 -7.71 1.42 4.82
CA ALA A 111 -7.07 2.56 4.17
C ALA A 111 -8.09 3.66 3.83
N ILE A 112 -9.25 3.27 3.31
CA ILE A 112 -10.35 4.20 3.01
C ILE A 112 -10.85 4.88 4.30
N ALA A 113 -10.98 4.13 5.39
CA ALA A 113 -11.37 4.70 6.69
C ALA A 113 -10.34 5.73 7.19
N GLN A 114 -9.04 5.45 7.06
CA GLN A 114 -7.98 6.41 7.40
C GLN A 114 -8.10 7.70 6.58
N CYS A 115 -8.37 7.59 5.29
CA CYS A 115 -8.57 8.75 4.42
C CYS A 115 -9.78 9.58 4.84
N ARG A 116 -10.88 8.93 5.22
CA ARG A 116 -12.07 9.63 5.74
C ARG A 116 -11.78 10.37 7.04
N GLU A 117 -11.09 9.75 7.98
CA GLU A 117 -10.70 10.38 9.25
C GLU A 117 -9.81 11.61 9.03
N ARG A 118 -8.95 11.56 8.01
CA ARG A 118 -8.08 12.69 7.63
C ARG A 118 -8.82 13.78 6.85
N GLY A 119 -10.09 13.61 6.52
CA GLY A 119 -10.87 14.58 5.75
C GLY A 119 -10.59 14.58 4.26
N CYS A 120 -10.06 13.50 3.71
CA CYS A 120 -9.87 13.36 2.25
C CYS A 120 -11.21 13.29 1.54
N GLY A 121 -11.32 13.96 0.39
CA GLY A 121 -12.51 13.94 -0.44
C GLY A 121 -12.56 12.81 -1.46
N LEU A 122 -11.41 12.17 -1.72
CA LEU A 122 -11.33 10.96 -2.56
C LEU A 122 -10.12 10.11 -2.18
N VAL A 123 -10.16 8.87 -2.60
CA VAL A 123 -9.04 7.92 -2.54
C VAL A 123 -8.70 7.48 -3.95
N GLN A 124 -7.43 7.48 -4.28
CA GLN A 124 -6.94 7.09 -5.60
C GLN A 124 -5.81 6.08 -5.50
N LEU A 125 -5.63 5.31 -6.55
CA LEU A 125 -4.50 4.41 -6.72
C LEU A 125 -4.23 4.22 -8.21
N THR A 126 -3.05 3.68 -8.52
CA THR A 126 -2.74 3.15 -9.84
C THR A 126 -2.47 1.66 -9.74
N THR A 127 -2.77 0.93 -10.79
CA THR A 127 -2.42 -0.48 -10.92
C THR A 127 -1.82 -0.71 -12.30
N ASP A 128 -0.82 -1.57 -12.39
CA ASP A 128 -0.20 -1.91 -13.66
C ASP A 128 -1.23 -2.59 -14.58
N LYS A 129 -1.26 -2.20 -15.86
CA LYS A 129 -2.20 -2.75 -16.85
C LYS A 129 -2.09 -4.27 -17.00
N SER A 130 -0.93 -4.85 -16.72
CA SER A 130 -0.71 -6.30 -16.76
C SER A 130 -1.40 -7.05 -15.61
N ARG A 131 -1.89 -6.33 -14.59
CA ARG A 131 -2.54 -6.90 -13.40
C ARG A 131 -4.07 -6.85 -13.53
N ALA A 132 -4.63 -7.63 -14.44
CA ALA A 132 -6.08 -7.63 -14.71
C ALA A 132 -6.92 -8.01 -13.48
N ASP A 133 -6.45 -8.92 -12.64
CA ASP A 133 -7.14 -9.33 -11.41
C ASP A 133 -7.19 -8.18 -10.38
N ALA A 134 -6.15 -7.38 -10.29
CA ALA A 134 -6.11 -6.20 -9.42
C ALA A 134 -7.18 -5.18 -9.83
N MET A 135 -7.33 -4.92 -11.12
CA MET A 135 -8.36 -4.02 -11.64
C MET A 135 -9.77 -4.48 -11.22
N ARG A 136 -10.09 -5.76 -11.40
CA ARG A 136 -11.38 -6.32 -10.98
C ARG A 136 -11.59 -6.21 -9.48
N PHE A 137 -10.56 -6.47 -8.70
CA PHE A 137 -10.60 -6.37 -7.24
C PHE A 137 -10.95 -4.95 -6.79
N TYR A 138 -10.25 -3.93 -7.30
CA TYR A 138 -10.51 -2.54 -6.93
C TYR A 138 -11.89 -2.07 -7.38
N LYS A 139 -12.35 -2.47 -8.56
CA LYS A 139 -13.71 -2.18 -9.02
C LYS A 139 -14.77 -2.78 -8.09
N SER A 140 -14.53 -3.97 -7.55
CA SER A 140 -15.44 -4.60 -6.57
C SER A 140 -15.54 -3.82 -5.26
N LEU A 141 -14.57 -2.95 -4.97
CA LEU A 141 -14.55 -2.08 -3.80
C LEU A 141 -15.10 -0.66 -4.09
N GLY A 142 -15.57 -0.41 -5.29
CA GLY A 142 -16.17 0.85 -5.70
C GLY A 142 -15.22 1.82 -6.39
N PHE A 143 -13.98 1.44 -6.67
CA PHE A 143 -13.08 2.26 -7.47
C PHE A 143 -13.53 2.30 -8.93
N VAL A 144 -13.38 3.44 -9.56
CA VAL A 144 -13.75 3.69 -10.96
C VAL A 144 -12.49 4.06 -11.74
N ASP A 145 -12.28 3.43 -12.88
CA ASP A 145 -11.16 3.70 -13.79
C ASP A 145 -11.44 4.94 -14.67
N SER A 146 -11.60 6.08 -14.01
CA SER A 146 -12.00 7.34 -14.65
C SER A 146 -10.86 8.11 -15.31
N HIS A 147 -9.61 7.74 -15.08
CA HIS A 147 -8.41 8.48 -15.51
C HIS A 147 -7.37 7.54 -16.09
N GLU A 148 -6.55 8.06 -17.02
CA GLU A 148 -5.36 7.40 -17.51
C GLU A 148 -4.14 7.86 -16.69
N GLY A 149 -3.35 6.90 -16.18
CA GLY A 149 -2.09 7.18 -15.50
C GLY A 149 -0.94 7.24 -16.49
N MET A 150 -0.08 8.24 -16.34
CA MET A 150 1.11 8.42 -17.18
C MET A 150 2.34 8.54 -16.29
N LYS A 151 3.44 7.88 -16.68
CA LYS A 151 4.71 7.90 -15.95
C LYS A 151 5.86 8.20 -16.90
N LEU A 152 6.76 9.05 -16.47
CA LEU A 152 8.02 9.34 -17.15
C LEU A 152 9.18 8.95 -16.21
N SER A 153 10.01 8.01 -16.66
CA SER A 153 11.23 7.66 -15.93
C SER A 153 12.28 8.75 -16.06
N LEU A 154 13.00 9.05 -14.98
CA LEU A 154 14.05 10.07 -14.91
C LEU A 154 15.44 9.42 -14.86
#